data_b2927a4eb2a0fedc87affa53e42aa8c1
#
_entry.id   b2927a4eb2a0fedc87affa53e42aa8c1
#
_cell.length_a   1.000
_cell.length_b   1.000
_cell.length_c   1.000
_cell.angle_alpha   90.00
_cell.angle_beta   90.00
_cell.angle_gamma   90.00
#
_symmetry.space_group_name_H-M   'P 1'
#
loop_
_entity.id
_entity.type
_entity.pdbx_description
1 polymer ?
#
loop_
_entity_poly.entity_id
_entity_poly.type
_entity_poly.pdbx_seq_one_letter_code
_entity_poly.pdbx_strand_id
1 'polypeptide(L)'
;MNKFFKNILIISLTFVLLLSILIIGILWNYSNNIPDYKFLKNYKPPVSSKVYSGDGELVADFSQEKRIFVPFNSIPKNVINAFLSAEDKNFFSHPGVDAKGVLRAFINNITNIITAKRLEGASTITQQVAKNFLLTNEISLNRKIKEAILAFRIERALSKERILELYLNQIYLGSGAYGVAAASLEYFDKSIRDLNYSEAALLAALPKAPSRYNPYRDIELAKFRRNL
;
A
#
# COMPACT_ATOMS: atom_id res chain seq x y z
N MET A 1 -27.52 -26.90 -34.50
CA MET A 1 -26.17 -26.65 -34.01
C MET A 1 -25.28 -27.81 -34.39
N ASN A 2 -24.25 -27.59 -35.19
CA ASN A 2 -23.37 -28.64 -35.74
C ASN A 2 -22.71 -29.43 -34.60
N LYS A 3 -22.58 -30.76 -34.70
CA LYS A 3 -21.91 -31.59 -33.67
C LYS A 3 -20.53 -31.05 -33.29
N PHE A 4 -19.82 -30.47 -34.22
CA PHE A 4 -18.52 -29.83 -34.03
C PHE A 4 -18.60 -28.64 -33.01
N PHE A 5 -19.54 -27.71 -33.18
CA PHE A 5 -19.74 -26.60 -32.27
C PHE A 5 -20.19 -27.05 -30.87
N LYS A 6 -21.03 -28.08 -30.79
CA LYS A 6 -21.44 -28.66 -29.52
C LYS A 6 -20.24 -29.25 -28.74
N ASN A 7 -19.35 -29.96 -29.43
CA ASN A 7 -18.16 -30.56 -28.81
C ASN A 7 -17.18 -29.46 -28.33
N ILE A 8 -16.94 -28.42 -29.13
CA ILE A 8 -16.10 -27.29 -28.71
C ILE A 8 -16.69 -26.58 -27.47
N LEU A 9 -18.00 -26.35 -27.45
CA LEU A 9 -18.68 -25.76 -26.31
C LEU A 9 -18.50 -26.61 -25.04
N ILE A 10 -18.70 -27.92 -25.14
CA ILE A 10 -18.54 -28.86 -24.03
C ILE A 10 -17.08 -28.84 -23.52
N ILE A 11 -16.10 -28.92 -24.43
CA ILE A 11 -14.67 -28.85 -24.05
C ILE A 11 -14.33 -27.52 -23.36
N SER A 12 -14.82 -26.41 -23.89
CA SER A 12 -14.63 -25.09 -23.29
C SER A 12 -15.26 -25.00 -21.88
N LEU A 13 -16.47 -25.54 -21.72
CA LEU A 13 -17.17 -25.52 -20.42
C LEU A 13 -16.46 -26.40 -19.38
N THR A 14 -16.02 -27.58 -19.78
CA THR A 14 -15.26 -28.50 -18.91
C THR A 14 -13.91 -27.89 -18.51
N PHE A 15 -13.22 -27.22 -19.44
CA PHE A 15 -11.97 -26.52 -19.15
C PHE A 15 -12.18 -25.38 -18.13
N VAL A 16 -13.20 -24.56 -18.33
CA VAL A 16 -13.56 -23.47 -17.38
C VAL A 16 -13.92 -24.03 -16.01
N LEU A 17 -14.67 -25.14 -15.96
CA LEU A 17 -15.04 -25.81 -14.70
C LEU A 17 -13.80 -26.32 -13.95
N LEU A 18 -12.92 -27.04 -14.63
CA LEU A 18 -11.67 -27.56 -14.03
C LEU A 18 -10.76 -26.45 -13.54
N LEU A 19 -10.63 -25.37 -14.32
CA LEU A 19 -9.87 -24.18 -13.94
C LEU A 19 -10.48 -23.52 -12.70
N SER A 20 -11.80 -23.43 -12.62
CA SER A 20 -12.50 -22.86 -11.46
C SER A 20 -12.27 -23.69 -10.20
N ILE A 21 -12.36 -25.03 -10.30
CA ILE A 21 -12.09 -25.94 -9.18
C ILE A 21 -10.64 -25.79 -8.71
N LEU A 22 -9.68 -25.71 -9.62
CA LEU A 22 -8.27 -25.49 -9.29
C LEU A 22 -8.07 -24.17 -8.56
N ILE A 23 -8.64 -23.08 -9.06
CA ILE A 23 -8.57 -21.75 -8.42
C ILE A 23 -9.18 -21.77 -7.02
N ILE A 24 -10.36 -22.39 -6.86
CA ILE A 24 -11.04 -22.53 -5.56
C ILE A 24 -10.16 -23.33 -4.59
N GLY A 25 -9.58 -24.44 -5.04
CA GLY A 25 -8.68 -25.27 -4.22
C GLY A 25 -7.44 -24.50 -3.76
N ILE A 26 -6.83 -23.72 -4.64
CA ILE A 26 -5.70 -22.85 -4.32
C ILE A 26 -6.14 -21.80 -3.27
N LEU A 27 -7.23 -21.08 -3.52
CA LEU A 27 -7.74 -20.06 -2.62
C LEU A 27 -8.11 -20.64 -1.24
N TRP A 28 -8.67 -21.84 -1.19
CA TRP A 28 -8.99 -22.56 0.04
C TRP A 28 -7.74 -22.87 0.85
N ASN A 29 -6.73 -23.44 0.21
CA ASN A 29 -5.45 -23.79 0.86
C ASN A 29 -4.77 -22.55 1.45
N TYR A 30 -4.71 -21.45 0.70
CA TYR A 30 -4.13 -20.19 1.19
C TYR A 30 -4.98 -19.52 2.27
N SER A 31 -6.31 -19.66 2.20
CA SER A 31 -7.27 -19.05 3.13
C SER A 31 -7.14 -19.56 4.56
N ASN A 32 -6.71 -20.81 4.75
CA ASN A 32 -6.56 -21.43 6.07
C ASN A 32 -5.29 -20.97 6.83
N ASN A 33 -4.29 -20.46 6.10
CA ASN A 33 -2.99 -20.05 6.65
C ASN A 33 -2.79 -18.53 6.61
N ILE A 34 -3.88 -17.76 6.80
CA ILE A 34 -3.84 -16.30 6.77
C ILE A 34 -3.84 -15.77 8.21
N PRO A 35 -2.98 -14.78 8.53
CA PRO A 35 -2.98 -14.11 9.83
C PRO A 35 -4.32 -13.46 10.16
N ASP A 36 -4.62 -13.32 11.45
CA ASP A 36 -5.81 -12.59 11.89
C ASP A 36 -5.66 -11.10 11.55
N TYR A 37 -6.63 -10.57 10.83
CA TYR A 37 -6.69 -9.17 10.42
C TYR A 37 -7.68 -8.35 11.25
N LYS A 38 -8.49 -9.00 12.12
CA LYS A 38 -9.55 -8.33 12.86
C LYS A 38 -9.03 -7.30 13.86
N PHE A 39 -7.82 -7.50 14.38
CA PHE A 39 -7.20 -6.55 15.29
C PHE A 39 -6.97 -5.16 14.65
N LEU A 40 -6.88 -5.06 13.32
CA LEU A 40 -6.71 -3.79 12.60
C LEU A 40 -7.85 -2.81 12.85
N LYS A 41 -9.04 -3.32 13.21
CA LYS A 41 -10.19 -2.47 13.54
C LYS A 41 -9.89 -1.55 14.73
N ASN A 42 -9.23 -2.10 15.74
CA ASN A 42 -8.92 -1.40 16.99
C ASN A 42 -7.42 -1.12 17.15
N TYR A 43 -6.65 -1.29 16.05
CA TYR A 43 -5.21 -1.07 16.10
C TYR A 43 -4.89 0.37 16.50
N LYS A 44 -4.05 0.48 17.52
CA LYS A 44 -3.42 1.74 17.93
C LYS A 44 -1.91 1.58 17.70
N PRO A 45 -1.27 2.47 16.94
CA PRO A 45 0.17 2.37 16.74
C PRO A 45 0.91 2.51 18.08
N PRO A 46 2.07 1.86 18.22
CA PRO A 46 2.91 2.06 19.39
C PRO A 46 3.31 3.54 19.47
N VAL A 47 3.17 4.11 20.65
CA VAL A 47 3.60 5.49 20.93
C VAL A 47 5.04 5.48 21.36
N SER A 48 5.80 6.52 20.94
CA SER A 48 7.16 6.73 21.42
C SER A 48 7.15 7.22 22.86
N SER A 49 8.03 6.67 23.70
CA SER A 49 8.25 7.18 25.04
C SER A 49 9.29 8.28 25.00
N LYS A 50 8.87 9.49 25.32
CA LYS A 50 9.75 10.67 25.44
C LYS A 50 9.84 11.07 26.90
N VAL A 51 11.04 11.37 27.36
CA VAL A 51 11.30 11.86 28.72
C VAL A 51 11.67 13.33 28.62
N TYR A 52 10.97 14.14 29.41
CA TYR A 52 11.21 15.57 29.51
C TYR A 52 11.74 15.89 30.89
N SER A 53 12.62 16.91 30.99
CA SER A 53 13.06 17.51 32.23
C SER A 53 11.92 18.31 32.88
N GLY A 54 12.12 18.75 34.15
CA GLY A 54 11.11 19.51 34.87
C GLY A 54 10.81 20.90 34.29
N ASP A 55 11.67 21.42 33.43
CA ASP A 55 11.54 22.65 32.65
C ASP A 55 10.97 22.43 31.23
N GLY A 56 10.62 21.17 30.88
CA GLY A 56 10.00 20.83 29.63
C GLY A 56 10.94 20.54 28.45
N GLU A 57 12.26 20.50 28.69
CA GLU A 57 13.22 20.12 27.66
C GLU A 57 13.23 18.60 27.42
N LEU A 58 13.36 18.18 26.15
CA LEU A 58 13.44 16.78 25.79
C LEU A 58 14.79 16.19 26.23
N VAL A 59 14.79 15.35 27.25
CA VAL A 59 15.99 14.71 27.80
C VAL A 59 16.35 13.42 27.04
N ALA A 60 15.34 12.61 26.70
CA ALA A 60 15.55 11.36 25.99
C ALA A 60 14.33 10.99 25.13
N ASP A 61 14.60 10.45 23.95
CA ASP A 61 13.60 9.83 23.07
C ASP A 61 13.95 8.35 22.90
N PHE A 62 13.14 7.47 23.46
CA PHE A 62 13.30 6.03 23.40
C PHE A 62 12.58 5.41 22.20
N SER A 63 12.13 6.22 21.24
CA SER A 63 11.51 5.70 20.02
C SER A 63 12.55 5.05 19.10
N GLN A 64 12.36 3.76 18.83
CA GLN A 64 13.11 3.07 17.76
C GLN A 64 12.71 3.56 16.37
N GLU A 65 11.50 4.11 16.24
CA GLU A 65 10.91 4.59 15.00
C GLU A 65 10.20 5.94 15.25
N LYS A 66 10.42 6.89 14.36
CA LYS A 66 9.69 8.18 14.40
C LYS A 66 8.26 7.94 13.92
N ARG A 67 7.29 7.95 14.86
CA ARG A 67 5.86 7.74 14.59
C ARG A 67 5.02 8.79 15.28
N ILE A 68 4.08 9.36 14.53
CA ILE A 68 3.07 10.29 15.05
C ILE A 68 1.75 9.87 14.45
N PHE A 69 0.82 9.45 15.30
CA PHE A 69 -0.51 9.04 14.85
C PHE A 69 -1.39 10.26 14.55
N VAL A 70 -2.03 10.24 13.41
CA VAL A 70 -3.01 11.24 12.99
C VAL A 70 -4.31 10.56 12.60
N PRO A 71 -5.45 10.88 13.27
CA PRO A 71 -6.76 10.37 12.87
C PRO A 71 -7.10 10.81 11.44
N PHE A 72 -7.85 9.98 10.71
CA PHE A 72 -8.20 10.24 9.31
C PHE A 72 -8.77 11.64 9.08
N ASN A 73 -9.70 12.08 9.92
CA ASN A 73 -10.35 13.39 9.82
C ASN A 73 -9.39 14.58 10.03
N SER A 74 -8.19 14.33 10.55
CA SER A 74 -7.15 15.34 10.77
C SER A 74 -6.11 15.36 9.65
N ILE A 75 -6.16 14.42 8.70
CA ILE A 75 -5.26 14.37 7.55
C ILE A 75 -5.80 15.30 6.45
N PRO A 76 -5.02 16.28 5.98
CA PRO A 76 -5.46 17.21 4.93
C PRO A 76 -5.77 16.50 3.61
N LYS A 77 -6.76 17.02 2.87
CA LYS A 77 -7.18 16.46 1.58
C LYS A 77 -6.08 16.45 0.52
N ASN A 78 -5.19 17.46 0.51
CA ASN A 78 -4.05 17.51 -0.41
C ASN A 78 -3.10 16.33 -0.18
N VAL A 79 -2.84 15.93 1.07
CA VAL A 79 -2.02 14.76 1.42
C VAL A 79 -2.73 13.48 0.97
N ILE A 80 -4.00 13.30 1.34
CA ILE A 80 -4.80 12.14 0.91
C ILE A 80 -4.76 11.99 -0.61
N ASN A 81 -5.06 13.06 -1.34
CA ASN A 81 -5.13 13.04 -2.80
C ASN A 81 -3.76 12.77 -3.44
N ALA A 82 -2.66 13.27 -2.86
CA ALA A 82 -1.32 12.99 -3.35
C ALA A 82 -1.00 11.48 -3.27
N PHE A 83 -1.25 10.85 -2.12
CA PHE A 83 -1.01 9.41 -1.96
C PHE A 83 -1.93 8.55 -2.82
N LEU A 84 -3.23 8.90 -2.92
CA LEU A 84 -4.16 8.21 -3.82
C LEU A 84 -3.71 8.30 -5.28
N SER A 85 -3.28 9.49 -5.71
CA SER A 85 -2.84 9.70 -7.09
C SER A 85 -1.56 8.92 -7.43
N ALA A 86 -0.63 8.81 -6.47
CA ALA A 86 0.64 8.16 -6.66
C ALA A 86 0.55 6.63 -6.57
N GLU A 87 -0.28 6.10 -5.67
CA GLU A 87 -0.27 4.69 -5.29
C GLU A 87 -1.52 3.93 -5.75
N ASP A 88 -2.71 4.56 -5.68
CA ASP A 88 -3.97 3.85 -5.93
C ASP A 88 -5.11 4.80 -6.31
N LYS A 89 -5.13 5.28 -7.55
CA LYS A 89 -6.12 6.23 -8.06
C LYS A 89 -7.58 5.77 -7.90
N ASN A 90 -7.78 4.45 -7.96
CA ASN A 90 -9.11 3.83 -7.93
C ASN A 90 -9.46 3.28 -6.54
N PHE A 91 -8.74 3.67 -5.48
CA PHE A 91 -8.86 3.14 -4.14
C PHE A 91 -10.31 3.00 -3.67
N PHE A 92 -11.13 4.02 -3.84
CA PHE A 92 -12.52 4.02 -3.39
C PHE A 92 -13.47 3.17 -4.24
N SER A 93 -13.03 2.67 -5.41
CA SER A 93 -13.91 1.98 -6.36
C SER A 93 -13.69 0.47 -6.45
N HIS A 94 -12.57 -0.05 -5.94
CA HIS A 94 -12.28 -1.49 -5.99
C HIS A 94 -12.37 -2.15 -4.60
N PRO A 95 -12.65 -3.47 -4.52
CA PRO A 95 -12.83 -4.21 -3.27
C PRO A 95 -11.51 -4.79 -2.72
N GLY A 96 -10.42 -4.02 -2.72
CA GLY A 96 -9.11 -4.42 -2.17
C GLY A 96 -8.05 -4.74 -3.23
N VAL A 97 -8.43 -5.19 -4.40
CA VAL A 97 -7.55 -5.41 -5.56
C VAL A 97 -8.13 -4.69 -6.77
N ASP A 98 -7.34 -3.86 -7.42
CA ASP A 98 -7.73 -3.20 -8.68
C ASP A 98 -7.46 -4.11 -9.88
N ALA A 99 -8.45 -4.92 -10.26
CA ALA A 99 -8.34 -5.84 -11.40
C ALA A 99 -8.03 -5.12 -12.72
N LYS A 100 -8.58 -3.92 -12.92
CA LYS A 100 -8.30 -3.10 -14.11
C LYS A 100 -6.86 -2.59 -14.11
N GLY A 101 -6.38 -2.14 -12.95
CA GLY A 101 -4.99 -1.73 -12.76
C GLY A 101 -4.01 -2.88 -12.97
N VAL A 102 -4.33 -4.07 -12.46
CA VAL A 102 -3.52 -5.29 -12.68
C VAL A 102 -3.43 -5.64 -14.16
N LEU A 103 -4.57 -5.63 -14.89
CA LEU A 103 -4.60 -5.93 -16.33
C LEU A 103 -3.80 -4.89 -17.12
N ARG A 104 -3.98 -3.59 -16.81
CA ARG A 104 -3.22 -2.51 -17.44
C ARG A 104 -1.72 -2.69 -17.20
N ALA A 105 -1.30 -2.91 -15.95
CA ALA A 105 0.11 -3.12 -15.63
C ALA A 105 0.68 -4.37 -16.30
N PHE A 106 -0.10 -5.45 -16.43
CA PHE A 106 0.32 -6.63 -17.17
C PHE A 106 0.61 -6.33 -18.64
N ILE A 107 -0.30 -5.65 -19.34
CA ILE A 107 -0.13 -5.26 -20.74
C ILE A 107 1.09 -4.32 -20.90
N ASN A 108 1.19 -3.29 -20.04
CA ASN A 108 2.30 -2.34 -20.09
C ASN A 108 3.64 -3.03 -19.80
N ASN A 109 3.67 -4.00 -18.89
CA ASN A 109 4.89 -4.72 -18.54
C ASN A 109 5.40 -5.61 -19.65
N ILE A 110 4.55 -6.15 -20.52
CA ILE A 110 4.99 -6.87 -21.73
C ILE A 110 5.80 -5.89 -22.62
N THR A 111 5.27 -4.70 -22.86
CA THR A 111 5.98 -3.66 -23.64
C THR A 111 7.23 -3.17 -22.91
N ASN A 112 7.17 -2.99 -21.59
CA ASN A 112 8.29 -2.51 -20.79
C ASN A 112 9.46 -3.53 -20.75
N ILE A 113 9.18 -4.82 -20.75
CA ILE A 113 10.20 -5.88 -20.86
C ILE A 113 10.91 -5.78 -22.22
N ILE A 114 10.16 -5.64 -23.31
CA ILE A 114 10.71 -5.54 -24.67
C ILE A 114 11.56 -4.26 -24.82
N THR A 115 11.14 -3.15 -24.19
CA THR A 115 11.82 -1.84 -24.28
C THR A 115 12.82 -1.58 -23.17
N ALA A 116 13.15 -2.59 -22.35
CA ALA A 116 14.04 -2.48 -21.18
C ALA A 116 13.64 -1.37 -20.19
N LYS A 117 12.35 -1.05 -20.13
CA LYS A 117 11.80 -0.07 -19.17
C LYS A 117 11.46 -0.73 -17.84
N ARG A 118 11.34 0.11 -16.80
CA ARG A 118 10.99 -0.36 -15.46
C ARG A 118 9.54 -0.89 -15.42
N LEU A 119 9.35 -2.02 -14.74
CA LEU A 119 8.03 -2.62 -14.56
C LEU A 119 7.10 -1.72 -13.74
N GLU A 120 5.84 -1.64 -14.18
CA GLU A 120 4.76 -0.96 -13.49
C GLU A 120 4.23 -1.85 -12.37
N GLY A 121 4.06 -1.30 -11.16
CA GLY A 121 3.41 -1.99 -10.05
C GLY A 121 1.91 -1.76 -10.08
N ALA A 122 1.15 -2.77 -9.64
CA ALA A 122 -0.31 -2.72 -9.53
C ALA A 122 -0.81 -3.11 -8.13
N SER A 123 0.00 -2.91 -7.09
CA SER A 123 -0.42 -3.17 -5.72
C SER A 123 -1.27 -2.02 -5.20
N THR A 124 -2.41 -2.33 -4.61
CA THR A 124 -3.32 -1.35 -4.01
C THR A 124 -2.85 -0.93 -2.61
N ILE A 125 -3.39 0.17 -2.10
CA ILE A 125 -3.19 0.62 -0.71
C ILE A 125 -3.59 -0.48 0.27
N THR A 126 -4.72 -1.16 0.06
CA THR A 126 -5.18 -2.24 0.94
C THR A 126 -4.22 -3.43 0.94
N GLN A 127 -3.64 -3.79 -0.21
CA GLN A 127 -2.58 -4.81 -0.27
C GLN A 127 -1.32 -4.39 0.47
N GLN A 128 -0.96 -3.10 0.43
CA GLN A 128 0.17 -2.57 1.20
C GLN A 128 -0.10 -2.61 2.71
N VAL A 129 -1.33 -2.31 3.16
CA VAL A 129 -1.74 -2.49 4.56
C VAL A 129 -1.61 -3.97 4.96
N ALA A 130 -2.15 -4.89 4.16
CA ALA A 130 -2.02 -6.33 4.42
C ALA A 130 -0.56 -6.75 4.56
N LYS A 131 0.32 -6.30 3.65
CA LYS A 131 1.75 -6.57 3.70
C LYS A 131 2.40 -6.03 4.97
N ASN A 132 2.18 -4.75 5.28
CA ASN A 132 2.93 -4.05 6.32
C ASN A 132 2.52 -4.47 7.74
N PHE A 133 1.29 -4.93 7.94
CA PHE A 133 0.77 -5.31 9.26
C PHE A 133 0.76 -6.82 9.51
N LEU A 134 0.64 -7.62 8.47
CA LEU A 134 0.25 -9.02 8.60
C LEU A 134 1.22 -10.02 7.98
N LEU A 135 2.13 -9.56 7.13
CA LEU A 135 3.00 -10.44 6.36
C LEU A 135 4.47 -10.07 6.55
N THR A 136 5.33 -11.02 6.21
CA THR A 136 6.79 -10.83 6.22
C THR A 136 7.28 -10.10 4.96
N ASN A 137 8.50 -9.57 4.99
CA ASN A 137 9.11 -8.89 3.84
C ASN A 137 9.64 -9.82 2.75
N GLU A 138 9.33 -11.12 2.82
CA GLU A 138 9.73 -12.10 1.82
C GLU A 138 9.14 -11.73 0.44
N ILE A 139 9.97 -11.85 -0.61
CA ILE A 139 9.54 -11.63 -1.99
C ILE A 139 9.15 -12.97 -2.58
N SER A 140 7.87 -13.35 -2.49
CA SER A 140 7.35 -14.61 -3.01
C SER A 140 5.95 -14.47 -3.62
N LEU A 141 5.62 -15.36 -4.56
CA LEU A 141 4.26 -15.46 -5.09
C LEU A 141 3.26 -15.85 -4.00
N ASN A 142 3.67 -16.71 -3.06
CA ASN A 142 2.86 -17.08 -1.90
C ASN A 142 2.42 -15.87 -1.09
N ARG A 143 3.36 -14.97 -0.79
CA ARG A 143 3.04 -13.72 -0.11
C ARG A 143 2.08 -12.87 -0.93
N LYS A 144 2.26 -12.80 -2.26
CA LYS A 144 1.40 -11.98 -3.13
C LYS A 144 -0.05 -12.49 -3.19
N ILE A 145 -0.24 -13.80 -3.18
CA ILE A 145 -1.58 -14.42 -3.09
C ILE A 145 -2.22 -14.09 -1.73
N LYS A 146 -1.47 -14.25 -0.62
CA LYS A 146 -1.94 -13.89 0.72
C LYS A 146 -2.31 -12.41 0.82
N GLU A 147 -1.50 -11.49 0.26
CA GLU A 147 -1.84 -10.07 0.19
C GLU A 147 -3.19 -9.82 -0.48
N ALA A 148 -3.45 -10.45 -1.63
CA ALA A 148 -4.70 -10.28 -2.35
C ALA A 148 -5.90 -10.79 -1.54
N ILE A 149 -5.81 -11.99 -0.94
CA ILE A 149 -6.89 -12.55 -0.12
C ILE A 149 -7.13 -11.68 1.13
N LEU A 150 -6.06 -11.25 1.81
CA LEU A 150 -6.15 -10.36 2.96
C LEU A 150 -6.77 -9.02 2.58
N ALA A 151 -6.41 -8.45 1.44
CA ALA A 151 -6.99 -7.21 0.96
C ALA A 151 -8.51 -7.30 0.83
N PHE A 152 -9.05 -8.37 0.22
CA PHE A 152 -10.50 -8.59 0.16
C PHE A 152 -11.15 -8.74 1.55
N ARG A 153 -10.47 -9.42 2.50
CA ARG A 153 -11.00 -9.59 3.87
C ARG A 153 -10.98 -8.29 4.66
N ILE A 154 -9.91 -7.52 4.53
CA ILE A 154 -9.76 -6.20 5.18
C ILE A 154 -10.85 -5.25 4.69
N GLU A 155 -11.11 -5.18 3.39
CA GLU A 155 -12.15 -4.33 2.80
C GLU A 155 -13.58 -4.70 3.24
N ARG A 156 -13.81 -5.96 3.57
CA ARG A 156 -15.09 -6.38 4.14
C ARG A 156 -15.24 -6.04 5.62
N ALA A 157 -14.15 -5.88 6.34
CA ALA A 157 -14.12 -5.67 7.79
C ALA A 157 -13.95 -4.21 8.20
N LEU A 158 -13.33 -3.39 7.35
CA LEU A 158 -12.96 -2.00 7.63
C LEU A 158 -13.51 -1.06 6.55
N SER A 159 -13.80 0.18 6.94
CA SER A 159 -14.13 1.23 5.96
C SER A 159 -12.88 1.67 5.18
N LYS A 160 -13.08 2.28 4.02
CA LYS A 160 -12.01 2.84 3.19
C LYS A 160 -11.19 3.89 3.96
N GLU A 161 -11.85 4.72 4.73
CA GLU A 161 -11.21 5.74 5.56
C GLU A 161 -10.30 5.11 6.61
N ARG A 162 -10.75 4.02 7.25
CA ARG A 162 -9.93 3.31 8.24
C ARG A 162 -8.72 2.64 7.60
N ILE A 163 -8.87 2.03 6.42
CA ILE A 163 -7.77 1.43 5.68
C ILE A 163 -6.74 2.50 5.31
N LEU A 164 -7.20 3.65 4.82
CA LEU A 164 -6.31 4.75 4.43
C LEU A 164 -5.63 5.39 5.65
N GLU A 165 -6.32 5.50 6.77
CA GLU A 165 -5.73 5.93 8.05
C GLU A 165 -4.59 5.00 8.47
N LEU A 166 -4.83 3.69 8.47
CA LEU A 166 -3.80 2.69 8.78
C LEU A 166 -2.60 2.82 7.84
N TYR A 167 -2.85 2.96 6.54
CA TYR A 167 -1.81 3.13 5.54
C TYR A 167 -0.96 4.36 5.79
N LEU A 168 -1.59 5.54 5.89
CA LEU A 168 -0.91 6.83 6.03
C LEU A 168 -0.16 6.97 7.35
N ASN A 169 -0.55 6.23 8.39
CA ASN A 169 0.15 6.20 9.68
C ASN A 169 1.26 5.14 9.77
N GLN A 170 1.29 4.16 8.84
CA GLN A 170 2.23 3.04 8.91
C GLN A 170 3.30 3.07 7.82
N ILE A 171 3.04 3.71 6.69
CA ILE A 171 3.95 3.65 5.54
C ILE A 171 5.32 4.22 5.87
N TYR A 172 6.39 3.50 5.53
CA TYR A 172 7.76 3.96 5.69
C TYR A 172 8.12 4.95 4.59
N LEU A 173 8.57 6.12 4.96
CA LEU A 173 8.87 7.25 4.06
C LEU A 173 10.36 7.64 4.03
N GLY A 174 11.22 6.81 4.63
CA GLY A 174 12.66 7.08 4.69
C GLY A 174 13.06 7.82 5.96
N SER A 175 14.37 7.97 6.20
CA SER A 175 14.96 8.68 7.35
C SER A 175 14.43 8.26 8.74
N GLY A 176 13.98 6.98 8.87
CA GLY A 176 13.35 6.48 10.10
C GLY A 176 11.92 6.95 10.30
N ALA A 177 11.33 7.72 9.37
CA ALA A 177 9.98 8.24 9.48
C ALA A 177 8.93 7.22 9.00
N TYR A 178 8.03 6.86 9.90
CA TYR A 178 6.87 6.02 9.63
C TYR A 178 5.60 6.83 9.75
N GLY A 179 4.81 6.85 8.69
CA GLY A 179 3.60 7.64 8.54
C GLY A 179 3.88 9.10 8.11
N VAL A 180 2.81 9.67 7.56
CA VAL A 180 2.89 10.99 6.90
C VAL A 180 3.18 12.14 7.85
N ALA A 181 2.75 12.06 9.12
CA ALA A 181 2.99 13.12 10.09
C ALA A 181 4.45 13.14 10.56
N ALA A 182 5.04 11.98 10.82
CA ALA A 182 6.45 11.88 11.17
C ALA A 182 7.33 12.33 9.99
N ALA A 183 6.98 11.94 8.76
CA ALA A 183 7.71 12.37 7.57
C ALA A 183 7.57 13.88 7.30
N SER A 184 6.41 14.48 7.59
CA SER A 184 6.21 15.94 7.50
C SER A 184 7.18 16.72 8.39
N LEU A 185 7.32 16.29 9.64
CA LEU A 185 8.29 16.88 10.56
C LEU A 185 9.73 16.59 10.13
N GLU A 186 10.02 15.34 9.73
CA GLU A 186 11.38 14.94 9.33
C GLU A 186 11.92 15.73 8.15
N TYR A 187 11.12 15.92 7.09
CA TYR A 187 11.60 16.51 5.84
C TYR A 187 11.36 18.01 5.73
N PHE A 188 10.38 18.56 6.46
CA PHE A 188 9.95 19.93 6.28
C PHE A 188 9.87 20.74 7.58
N ASP A 189 10.05 20.07 8.73
CA ASP A 189 9.85 20.68 10.07
C ASP A 189 8.47 21.38 10.19
N LYS A 190 7.44 20.72 9.61
CA LYS A 190 6.08 21.26 9.54
C LYS A 190 5.05 20.26 10.04
N SER A 191 3.95 20.78 10.61
CA SER A 191 2.76 19.98 10.81
C SER A 191 2.22 19.51 9.46
N ILE A 192 1.65 18.31 9.43
CA ILE A 192 0.98 17.77 8.22
C ILE A 192 -0.10 18.71 7.67
N ARG A 193 -0.67 19.58 8.53
CA ARG A 193 -1.70 20.55 8.15
C ARG A 193 -1.17 21.71 7.33
N ASP A 194 0.13 22.00 7.47
CA ASP A 194 0.81 23.14 6.86
C ASP A 194 1.54 22.76 5.57
N LEU A 195 1.43 21.48 5.15
CA LEU A 195 2.02 21.01 3.90
C LEU A 195 1.33 21.62 2.69
N ASN A 196 2.13 22.20 1.79
CA ASN A 196 1.64 22.57 0.47
C ASN A 196 1.54 21.37 -0.48
N TYR A 197 0.98 21.56 -1.68
CA TYR A 197 0.81 20.48 -2.66
C TYR A 197 2.13 19.83 -3.10
N SER A 198 3.20 20.61 -3.25
CA SER A 198 4.50 20.08 -3.68
C SER A 198 5.15 19.23 -2.60
N GLU A 199 5.01 19.60 -1.34
CA GLU A 199 5.50 18.85 -0.18
C GLU A 199 4.71 17.55 -0.01
N ALA A 200 3.37 17.62 -0.09
CA ALA A 200 2.51 16.44 -0.05
C ALA A 200 2.83 15.46 -1.19
N ALA A 201 3.05 15.96 -2.41
CA ALA A 201 3.45 15.14 -3.55
C ALA A 201 4.83 14.51 -3.38
N LEU A 202 5.79 15.22 -2.74
CA LEU A 202 7.09 14.64 -2.43
C LEU A 202 6.96 13.47 -1.46
N LEU A 203 6.19 13.63 -0.37
CA LEU A 203 5.93 12.51 0.55
C LEU A 203 5.28 11.32 -0.16
N ALA A 204 4.31 11.57 -1.04
CA ALA A 204 3.62 10.53 -1.81
C ALA A 204 4.53 9.83 -2.86
N ALA A 205 5.63 10.45 -3.24
CA ALA A 205 6.61 9.86 -4.14
C ALA A 205 7.55 8.84 -3.46
N LEU A 206 7.73 8.93 -2.13
CA LEU A 206 8.70 8.14 -1.36
C LEU A 206 8.38 6.65 -1.24
N PRO A 207 7.11 6.19 -1.07
CA PRO A 207 6.80 4.77 -0.86
C PRO A 207 7.38 3.84 -1.92
N LYS A 208 7.52 4.31 -3.14
CA LYS A 208 8.07 3.53 -4.27
C LYS A 208 9.49 2.99 -4.01
N ALA A 209 10.34 3.79 -3.39
CA ALA A 209 11.69 3.42 -2.96
C ALA A 209 12.23 4.49 -1.99
N PRO A 210 11.87 4.41 -0.69
CA PRO A 210 12.16 5.47 0.28
C PRO A 210 13.65 5.82 0.41
N SER A 211 14.52 4.81 0.35
CA SER A 211 15.98 5.03 0.42
C SER A 211 16.55 5.66 -0.85
N ARG A 212 15.93 5.41 -2.03
CA ARG A 212 16.40 5.94 -3.31
C ARG A 212 15.94 7.36 -3.56
N TYR A 213 14.68 7.66 -3.22
CA TYR A 213 14.07 8.97 -3.45
C TYR A 213 14.16 9.89 -2.23
N ASN A 214 15.04 9.56 -1.28
CA ASN A 214 15.28 10.38 -0.09
C ASN A 214 15.87 11.73 -0.49
N PRO A 215 15.21 12.87 -0.18
CA PRO A 215 15.69 14.20 -0.56
C PRO A 215 17.00 14.61 0.11
N TYR A 216 17.34 14.05 1.27
CA TYR A 216 18.64 14.27 1.91
C TYR A 216 19.78 13.56 1.17
N ARG A 217 19.49 12.53 0.41
CA ARG A 217 20.47 11.78 -0.36
C ARG A 217 20.62 12.31 -1.78
N ASP A 218 19.50 12.59 -2.44
CA ASP A 218 19.46 13.06 -3.84
C ASP A 218 18.18 13.87 -4.08
N ILE A 219 18.30 15.19 -3.94
CA ILE A 219 17.18 16.12 -4.10
C ILE A 219 16.64 16.16 -5.52
N GLU A 220 17.51 16.01 -6.53
CA GLU A 220 17.09 16.07 -7.93
C GLU A 220 16.32 14.81 -8.33
N LEU A 221 16.75 13.65 -7.86
CA LEU A 221 16.03 12.40 -8.07
C LEU A 221 14.69 12.38 -7.35
N ALA A 222 14.62 12.97 -6.15
CA ALA A 222 13.39 13.13 -5.39
C ALA A 222 12.40 14.06 -6.12
N LYS A 223 12.87 15.22 -6.61
CA LYS A 223 12.07 16.15 -7.43
C LYS A 223 11.60 15.51 -8.74
N PHE A 224 12.48 14.80 -9.42
CA PHE A 224 12.11 14.06 -10.63
C PHE A 224 10.96 13.09 -10.36
N ARG A 225 11.06 12.29 -9.28
CA ARG A 225 10.02 11.34 -8.93
C ARG A 225 8.70 12.00 -8.51
N ARG A 226 8.78 13.13 -7.80
CA ARG A 226 7.60 13.94 -7.42
C ARG A 226 6.83 14.45 -8.64
N ASN A 227 7.54 14.83 -9.69
CA ASN A 227 6.97 15.48 -10.87
C ASN A 227 6.36 14.49 -11.88
N LEU A 228 6.51 13.17 -11.66
CA LEU A 228 5.88 12.09 -12.45
C LEU A 228 4.43 11.85 -12.04
#